data_97e5b893dc2915374d318d7a8d388775
#
_entry.id   97e5b893dc2915374d318d7a8d388775
#
_cell.length_a   1.000
_cell.length_b   1.000
_cell.length_c   1.000
_cell.angle_alpha   90.00
_cell.angle_beta   90.00
_cell.angle_gamma   90.00
#
_symmetry.space_group_name_H-M   'P 1'
#
loop_
_entity.id
_entity.type
_entity.pdbx_description
1 polymer ?
#
loop_
_entity_poly.entity_id
_entity_poly.type
_entity_poly.pdbx_seq_one_letter_code
_entity_poly.pdbx_strand_id
1 'polypeptide(L)'
;MRKRLIWNIISIIITLSVFGFLHFTENWKSSPEKIASILAQGEIDITFKGEVSKKYIKILTVERTPEFFKDTHNTDIINEIKYFFSYFSLDLEIEEQREDELFKAFERIYSQAQYKIVKAEKKDEDIYISVDVYPINTMIQFEDEYIKIKKEIEQDINSGKLKATKSEKIRILTEKSLDKFFELSQKNIEFQDLKTLSLKVNKVSTGHFQVDTDSLAQIIEEIVPYKSLKSPY
;
A
#
# COMPACT_ATOMS: atom_id res chain seq x y z
N MET A 1 -15.84 11.63 0.59
CA MET A 1 -15.35 10.28 0.36
C MET A 1 -13.87 10.08 0.73
N ARG A 2 -12.95 11.00 0.40
CA ARG A 2 -11.52 10.92 0.83
C ARG A 2 -11.30 10.62 2.32
N LYS A 3 -12.11 11.19 3.22
CA LYS A 3 -11.97 10.97 4.67
C LYS A 3 -12.26 9.54 5.15
N ARG A 4 -13.16 8.79 4.48
CA ARG A 4 -13.46 7.40 4.86
C ARG A 4 -12.38 6.42 4.39
N LEU A 5 -11.72 6.75 3.29
CA LEU A 5 -10.64 5.97 2.73
C LEU A 5 -9.38 6.02 3.59
N ILE A 6 -9.00 7.24 3.97
CA ILE A 6 -7.92 7.49 4.93
C ILE A 6 -8.18 6.72 6.24
N TRP A 7 -9.44 6.65 6.70
CA TRP A 7 -9.81 5.91 7.91
C TRP A 7 -9.63 4.39 7.78
N ASN A 8 -9.82 3.78 6.62
CA ASN A 8 -9.59 2.34 6.43
C ASN A 8 -8.10 2.00 6.39
N ILE A 9 -7.30 2.77 5.67
CA ILE A 9 -5.83 2.65 5.66
C ILE A 9 -5.27 2.97 7.06
N ILE A 10 -5.73 4.03 7.71
CA ILE A 10 -5.35 4.42 9.07
C ILE A 10 -5.73 3.35 10.10
N SER A 11 -6.85 2.64 9.95
CA SER A 11 -7.23 1.55 10.86
C SER A 11 -6.21 0.41 10.87
N ILE A 12 -5.53 0.17 9.76
CA ILE A 12 -4.51 -0.88 9.60
C ILE A 12 -3.19 -0.42 10.21
N ILE A 13 -2.79 0.79 9.89
CA ILE A 13 -1.56 1.40 10.41
C ILE A 13 -1.67 1.64 11.92
N ILE A 14 -2.87 2.00 12.45
CA ILE A 14 -3.10 2.17 13.89
C ILE A 14 -2.93 0.85 14.66
N THR A 15 -3.26 -0.30 14.07
CA THR A 15 -3.02 -1.59 14.73
C THR A 15 -1.52 -1.87 14.90
N LEU A 16 -0.68 -1.36 13.99
CA LEU A 16 0.78 -1.45 14.08
C LEU A 16 1.38 -0.39 15.01
N SER A 17 0.87 0.85 14.97
CA SER A 17 1.44 1.97 15.71
C SER A 17 1.05 1.98 17.21
N VAL A 18 -0.10 1.44 17.59
CA VAL A 18 -0.54 1.38 19.01
C VAL A 18 0.34 0.46 19.87
N PHE A 19 1.10 -0.47 19.25
CA PHE A 19 1.99 -1.38 19.96
C PHE A 19 3.49 -1.07 19.84
N GLY A 20 3.86 -0.03 19.12
CA GLY A 20 5.26 0.35 18.88
C GLY A 20 5.86 1.31 19.91
N PHE A 21 5.55 1.17 21.21
CA PHE A 21 6.30 1.89 22.24
C PHE A 21 7.71 1.32 22.35
N LEU A 22 8.67 2.05 21.79
CA LEU A 22 10.07 1.64 21.78
C LEU A 22 10.75 2.08 23.07
N HIS A 23 11.08 1.13 23.95
CA HIS A 23 11.96 1.34 25.06
C HIS A 23 13.43 1.24 24.56
N PHE A 24 14.17 2.32 24.66
CA PHE A 24 15.62 2.27 24.47
C PHE A 24 16.26 1.61 25.69
N THR A 25 16.93 0.49 25.48
CA THR A 25 17.91 0.06 26.46
C THR A 25 19.11 1.00 26.36
N GLU A 26 19.65 1.44 27.49
CA GLU A 26 20.76 2.43 27.64
C GLU A 26 22.04 2.13 26.84
N ASN A 27 22.12 0.96 26.19
CA ASN A 27 23.30 0.48 25.46
C ASN A 27 23.30 0.80 23.95
N TRP A 28 22.27 1.50 23.41
CA TRP A 28 22.25 1.81 21.99
C TRP A 28 22.88 3.17 21.70
N LYS A 29 24.13 3.17 21.23
CA LYS A 29 24.92 4.37 20.88
C LYS A 29 24.54 5.00 19.51
N SER A 30 23.37 4.77 18.97
CA SER A 30 22.96 5.36 17.70
C SER A 30 22.29 6.73 17.90
N SER A 31 22.51 7.66 16.97
CA SER A 31 21.82 8.96 17.01
C SER A 31 20.30 8.78 16.78
N PRO A 32 19.47 9.72 17.28
CA PRO A 32 18.02 9.73 17.02
C PRO A 32 17.67 9.61 15.55
N GLU A 33 18.42 10.31 14.66
CA GLU A 33 18.19 10.28 13.21
C GLU A 33 18.42 8.89 12.62
N LYS A 34 19.45 8.18 13.12
CA LYS A 34 19.74 6.81 12.67
C LYS A 34 18.65 5.84 13.11
N ILE A 35 18.13 6.02 14.32
CA ILE A 35 17.03 5.20 14.84
C ILE A 35 15.76 5.46 14.03
N ALA A 36 15.41 6.73 13.80
CA ALA A 36 14.28 7.12 12.99
C ALA A 36 14.37 6.56 11.55
N SER A 37 15.58 6.56 10.97
CA SER A 37 15.80 5.93 9.65
C SER A 37 15.57 4.44 9.66
N ILE A 38 15.99 3.72 10.72
CA ILE A 38 15.76 2.28 10.85
C ILE A 38 14.25 2.00 11.04
N LEU A 39 13.54 2.82 11.82
CA LEU A 39 12.10 2.73 12.01
C LEU A 39 11.37 2.94 10.69
N ALA A 40 11.64 4.04 10.01
CA ALA A 40 11.04 4.37 8.73
C ALA A 40 11.25 3.26 7.69
N GLN A 41 12.48 2.75 7.57
CA GLN A 41 12.79 1.64 6.67
C GLN A 41 12.01 0.38 7.04
N GLY A 42 11.93 0.04 8.33
CA GLY A 42 11.24 -1.16 8.79
C GLY A 42 9.73 -1.11 8.53
N GLU A 43 9.07 0.03 8.78
CA GLU A 43 7.64 0.18 8.51
C GLU A 43 7.32 0.03 7.01
N ILE A 44 8.14 0.63 6.13
CA ILE A 44 7.98 0.48 4.69
C ILE A 44 8.29 -0.98 4.26
N ASP A 45 9.33 -1.60 4.81
CA ASP A 45 9.68 -3.00 4.49
C ASP A 45 8.58 -3.98 4.93
N ILE A 46 7.91 -3.75 6.07
CA ILE A 46 6.77 -4.57 6.51
C ILE A 46 5.66 -4.51 5.46
N THR A 47 5.26 -3.31 5.06
CA THR A 47 4.16 -3.12 4.10
C THR A 47 4.46 -3.78 2.75
N PHE A 48 5.68 -3.64 2.23
CA PHE A 48 5.97 -4.08 0.86
C PHE A 48 6.65 -5.45 0.76
N LYS A 49 7.28 -5.95 1.81
CA LYS A 49 8.09 -7.19 1.77
C LYS A 49 7.72 -8.22 2.84
N GLY A 50 6.95 -7.83 3.87
CA GLY A 50 6.68 -8.71 5.01
C GLY A 50 7.93 -9.11 5.81
N GLU A 51 9.03 -8.41 5.63
CA GLU A 51 10.32 -8.69 6.24
C GLU A 51 10.91 -7.41 6.83
N VAL A 52 11.76 -7.57 7.83
CA VAL A 52 12.47 -6.44 8.43
C VAL A 52 13.94 -6.78 8.70
N SER A 53 14.77 -5.76 8.75
CA SER A 53 16.17 -5.93 9.09
C SER A 53 16.37 -6.34 10.56
N LYS A 54 17.45 -7.06 10.84
CA LYS A 54 17.88 -7.35 12.23
C LYS A 54 18.08 -6.08 13.07
N LYS A 55 18.40 -4.95 12.43
CA LYS A 55 18.54 -3.65 13.13
C LYS A 55 17.18 -3.13 13.59
N TYR A 56 16.14 -3.29 12.77
CA TYR A 56 14.78 -2.91 13.15
C TYR A 56 14.30 -3.75 14.33
N ILE A 57 14.43 -5.08 14.29
CA ILE A 57 14.06 -5.97 15.40
C ILE A 57 14.75 -5.57 16.71
N LYS A 58 16.04 -5.19 16.65
CA LYS A 58 16.80 -4.78 17.84
C LYS A 58 16.32 -3.48 18.49
N ILE A 59 15.65 -2.62 17.76
CA ILE A 59 15.11 -1.38 18.31
C ILE A 59 13.68 -1.51 18.78
N LEU A 60 12.99 -2.62 18.44
CA LEU A 60 11.67 -2.91 18.99
C LEU A 60 11.78 -3.32 20.46
N THR A 61 10.88 -2.84 21.30
CA THR A 61 10.80 -3.21 22.72
C THR A 61 10.05 -4.51 22.96
N VAL A 62 9.29 -4.94 21.97
CA VAL A 62 8.49 -6.16 22.03
C VAL A 62 9.08 -7.16 21.05
N GLU A 63 9.35 -8.38 21.54
CA GLU A 63 9.75 -9.46 20.66
C GLU A 63 8.67 -9.70 19.61
N ARG A 64 9.06 -9.66 18.34
CA ARG A 64 8.23 -9.96 17.18
C ARG A 64 8.89 -11.08 16.40
N THR A 65 8.08 -12.06 16.00
CA THR A 65 8.56 -13.15 15.16
C THR A 65 8.53 -12.74 13.68
N PRO A 66 9.30 -13.40 12.80
CA PRO A 66 9.18 -13.19 11.36
C PRO A 66 7.76 -13.39 10.85
N GLU A 67 7.02 -14.36 11.40
CA GLU A 67 5.62 -14.64 11.06
C GLU A 67 4.73 -13.42 11.32
N PHE A 68 4.95 -12.71 12.41
CA PHE A 68 4.19 -11.49 12.71
C PHE A 68 4.30 -10.44 11.59
N PHE A 69 5.50 -10.22 11.05
CA PHE A 69 5.70 -9.23 9.97
C PHE A 69 5.07 -9.71 8.67
N LYS A 70 5.17 -11.02 8.40
CA LYS A 70 4.52 -11.62 7.23
C LYS A 70 3.00 -11.55 7.32
N ASP A 71 2.41 -11.84 8.47
CA ASP A 71 0.96 -11.75 8.69
C ASP A 71 0.45 -10.31 8.56
N THR A 72 1.25 -9.35 9.01
CA THR A 72 0.97 -7.93 8.82
C THR A 72 0.94 -7.56 7.34
N HIS A 73 1.98 -7.92 6.59
CA HIS A 73 2.04 -7.72 5.15
C HIS A 73 0.86 -8.37 4.41
N ASN A 74 0.53 -9.61 4.75
CA ASN A 74 -0.63 -10.30 4.17
C ASN A 74 -1.93 -9.55 4.46
N THR A 75 -2.07 -9.00 5.67
CA THR A 75 -3.23 -8.19 6.04
C THR A 75 -3.28 -6.89 5.23
N ASP A 76 -2.14 -6.24 5.00
CA ASP A 76 -2.06 -5.04 4.17
C ASP A 76 -2.47 -5.35 2.72
N ILE A 77 -2.01 -6.47 2.15
CA ILE A 77 -2.44 -6.92 0.82
C ILE A 77 -3.95 -7.18 0.76
N ILE A 78 -4.51 -7.89 1.74
CA ILE A 78 -5.96 -8.16 1.79
C ILE A 78 -6.76 -6.85 1.84
N ASN A 79 -6.28 -5.86 2.56
CA ASN A 79 -6.95 -4.56 2.65
C ASN A 79 -6.81 -3.76 1.35
N GLU A 80 -5.67 -3.84 0.69
CA GLU A 80 -5.49 -3.25 -0.63
C GLU A 80 -6.42 -3.89 -1.67
N ILE A 81 -6.61 -5.21 -1.64
CA ILE A 81 -7.59 -5.91 -2.48
C ILE A 81 -9.00 -5.37 -2.24
N LYS A 82 -9.43 -5.24 -0.98
CA LYS A 82 -10.75 -4.67 -0.64
C LYS A 82 -10.88 -3.23 -1.13
N TYR A 83 -9.80 -2.45 -1.00
CA TYR A 83 -9.78 -1.11 -1.53
C TYR A 83 -9.92 -1.08 -3.06
N PHE A 84 -9.17 -1.91 -3.77
CA PHE A 84 -9.24 -2.09 -5.22
C PHE A 84 -10.68 -2.38 -5.69
N PHE A 85 -11.35 -3.35 -5.09
CA PHE A 85 -12.75 -3.64 -5.42
C PHE A 85 -13.67 -2.45 -5.18
N SER A 86 -13.53 -1.77 -4.06
CA SER A 86 -14.32 -0.59 -3.72
C SER A 86 -14.06 0.57 -4.69
N TYR A 87 -12.79 0.80 -5.03
CA TYR A 87 -12.36 1.90 -5.91
C TYR A 87 -12.93 1.75 -7.33
N PHE A 88 -12.89 0.53 -7.87
CA PHE A 88 -13.41 0.22 -9.20
C PHE A 88 -14.88 -0.18 -9.21
N SER A 89 -15.54 -0.24 -8.04
CA SER A 89 -16.94 -0.70 -7.92
C SER A 89 -17.16 -2.08 -8.53
N LEU A 90 -16.25 -3.00 -8.27
CA LEU A 90 -16.30 -4.39 -8.69
C LEU A 90 -17.11 -5.24 -7.70
N ASP A 91 -17.57 -6.41 -8.12
CA ASP A 91 -18.25 -7.38 -7.28
C ASP A 91 -17.23 -8.10 -6.37
N LEU A 92 -17.52 -8.15 -5.07
CA LEU A 92 -16.70 -8.87 -4.09
C LEU A 92 -16.94 -10.38 -4.09
N GLU A 93 -18.04 -10.84 -4.69
CA GLU A 93 -18.36 -12.27 -4.79
C GLU A 93 -17.61 -12.87 -6.00
N ILE A 94 -16.39 -13.31 -5.77
CA ILE A 94 -15.54 -13.98 -6.76
C ILE A 94 -15.23 -15.41 -6.31
N GLU A 95 -14.83 -16.26 -7.24
CA GLU A 95 -14.42 -17.63 -6.93
C GLU A 95 -13.15 -17.67 -6.09
N GLU A 96 -13.02 -18.59 -5.14
CA GLU A 96 -11.87 -18.75 -4.24
C GLU A 96 -10.54 -18.82 -5.00
N GLN A 97 -10.51 -19.51 -6.13
CA GLN A 97 -9.30 -19.54 -6.97
C GLN A 97 -8.87 -18.16 -7.44
N ARG A 98 -9.84 -17.29 -7.78
CA ARG A 98 -9.59 -15.91 -8.20
C ARG A 98 -9.11 -15.05 -7.05
N GLU A 99 -9.56 -15.29 -5.83
CA GLU A 99 -9.04 -14.61 -4.64
C GLU A 99 -7.55 -14.90 -4.43
N ASP A 100 -7.14 -16.16 -4.55
CA ASP A 100 -5.74 -16.59 -4.47
C ASP A 100 -4.87 -15.97 -5.58
N GLU A 101 -5.37 -15.95 -6.82
CA GLU A 101 -4.68 -15.32 -7.95
C GLU A 101 -4.51 -13.81 -7.73
N LEU A 102 -5.53 -13.15 -7.18
CA LEU A 102 -5.53 -11.74 -6.89
C LEU A 102 -4.52 -11.40 -5.77
N PHE A 103 -4.51 -12.20 -4.71
CA PHE A 103 -3.52 -12.06 -3.64
C PHE A 103 -2.10 -12.15 -4.19
N LYS A 104 -1.78 -13.18 -4.99
CA LYS A 104 -0.48 -13.35 -5.63
C LYS A 104 -0.12 -12.21 -6.59
N ALA A 105 -1.10 -11.65 -7.29
CA ALA A 105 -0.89 -10.51 -8.17
C ALA A 105 -0.48 -9.25 -7.38
N PHE A 106 -1.15 -8.96 -6.27
CA PHE A 106 -0.80 -7.85 -5.38
C PHE A 106 0.54 -8.10 -4.67
N GLU A 107 0.79 -9.30 -4.13
CA GLU A 107 2.06 -9.68 -3.53
C GLU A 107 3.22 -9.44 -4.51
N ARG A 108 3.05 -9.84 -5.78
CA ARG A 108 4.04 -9.60 -6.83
C ARG A 108 4.27 -8.10 -7.07
N ILE A 109 3.22 -7.29 -7.17
CA ILE A 109 3.33 -5.83 -7.36
C ILE A 109 4.06 -5.20 -6.17
N TYR A 110 3.66 -5.54 -4.95
CA TYR A 110 4.24 -5.01 -3.72
C TYR A 110 5.72 -5.38 -3.58
N SER A 111 6.08 -6.63 -3.88
CA SER A 111 7.47 -7.09 -3.81
C SER A 111 8.43 -6.36 -4.74
N GLN A 112 7.92 -5.66 -5.77
CA GLN A 112 8.73 -4.87 -6.70
C GLN A 112 8.91 -3.40 -6.25
N ALA A 113 8.31 -2.98 -5.13
CA ALA A 113 8.41 -1.61 -4.64
C ALA A 113 9.87 -1.16 -4.49
N GLN A 114 10.20 -0.03 -5.10
CA GLN A 114 11.52 0.57 -5.07
C GLN A 114 11.49 1.87 -4.26
N TYR A 115 12.21 1.87 -3.16
CA TYR A 115 12.34 3.02 -2.27
C TYR A 115 13.68 3.03 -1.55
N LYS A 116 14.10 4.21 -1.10
CA LYS A 116 15.37 4.40 -0.42
C LYS A 116 15.28 5.53 0.60
N ILE A 117 15.70 5.28 1.81
CA ILE A 117 15.95 6.33 2.81
C ILE A 117 17.20 7.10 2.37
N VAL A 118 17.05 8.40 2.14
CA VAL A 118 18.12 9.28 1.66
C VAL A 118 18.77 10.04 2.79
N LYS A 119 17.94 10.67 3.66
CA LYS A 119 18.39 11.59 4.69
C LYS A 119 17.43 11.58 5.87
N ALA A 120 17.98 11.83 7.05
CA ALA A 120 17.22 12.09 8.26
C ALA A 120 17.65 13.45 8.84
N GLU A 121 16.72 14.31 9.13
CA GLU A 121 16.95 15.64 9.69
C GLU A 121 16.08 15.86 10.92
N LYS A 122 16.71 16.20 12.02
CA LYS A 122 15.99 16.64 13.21
C LYS A 122 15.49 18.07 13.02
N LYS A 123 14.20 18.31 13.27
CA LYS A 123 13.57 19.63 13.32
C LYS A 123 12.76 19.69 14.61
N ASP A 124 13.17 20.56 15.51
CA ASP A 124 12.63 20.66 16.88
C ASP A 124 12.73 19.31 17.62
N GLU A 125 11.63 18.72 18.01
CA GLU A 125 11.57 17.41 18.70
C GLU A 125 11.41 16.23 17.73
N ASP A 126 10.93 16.47 16.50
CA ASP A 126 10.63 15.44 15.51
C ASP A 126 11.77 15.24 14.51
N ILE A 127 11.73 14.10 13.80
CA ILE A 127 12.72 13.76 12.78
C ILE A 127 11.99 13.57 11.45
N TYR A 128 12.50 14.21 10.42
CA TYR A 128 11.98 14.11 9.06
C TYR A 128 12.93 13.28 8.21
N ILE A 129 12.38 12.24 7.58
CA ILE A 129 13.12 11.29 6.75
C ILE A 129 12.79 11.57 5.30
N SER A 130 13.79 11.89 4.48
CA SER A 130 13.63 11.95 3.04
C SER A 130 13.64 10.53 2.47
N VAL A 131 12.59 10.17 1.76
CA VAL A 131 12.41 8.86 1.13
C VAL A 131 12.27 9.06 -0.38
N ASP A 132 13.21 8.53 -1.13
CA ASP A 132 13.10 8.42 -2.58
C ASP A 132 12.24 7.20 -2.92
N VAL A 133 11.24 7.38 -3.79
CA VAL A 133 10.34 6.33 -4.25
C VAL A 133 10.23 6.34 -5.77
N TYR A 134 10.07 5.18 -6.38
CA TYR A 134 9.72 5.01 -7.78
C TYR A 134 8.29 4.48 -7.87
N PRO A 135 7.29 5.34 -8.20
CA PRO A 135 5.90 4.91 -8.27
C PRO A 135 5.70 3.80 -9.30
N ILE A 136 4.98 2.75 -8.92
CA ILE A 136 4.63 1.61 -9.77
C ILE A 136 3.50 2.01 -10.73
N ASN A 137 3.67 1.75 -12.02
CA ASN A 137 2.72 2.20 -13.04
C ASN A 137 1.53 1.25 -13.25
N THR A 138 1.55 0.06 -12.65
CA THR A 138 0.57 -1.01 -12.91
C THR A 138 -0.88 -0.59 -12.62
N MET A 139 -1.14 0.09 -11.48
CA MET A 139 -2.50 0.53 -11.14
C MET A 139 -3.01 1.61 -12.09
N ILE A 140 -2.14 2.51 -12.51
CA ILE A 140 -2.46 3.56 -13.49
C ILE A 140 -2.80 2.96 -14.85
N GLN A 141 -2.02 1.98 -15.30
CA GLN A 141 -2.29 1.24 -16.54
C GLN A 141 -3.61 0.47 -16.44
N PHE A 142 -3.87 -0.15 -15.29
CA PHE A 142 -5.11 -0.85 -15.08
C PHE A 142 -6.34 0.08 -15.11
N GLU A 143 -6.27 1.28 -14.55
CA GLU A 143 -7.36 2.25 -14.64
C GLU A 143 -7.71 2.61 -16.08
N ASP A 144 -6.71 2.82 -16.92
CA ASP A 144 -6.93 3.11 -18.34
C ASP A 144 -7.63 1.94 -19.05
N GLU A 145 -7.25 0.71 -18.75
CA GLU A 145 -7.89 -0.49 -19.30
C GLU A 145 -9.30 -0.69 -18.71
N TYR A 146 -9.50 -0.48 -17.44
CA TYR A 146 -10.82 -0.54 -16.80
C TYR A 146 -11.83 0.42 -17.47
N ILE A 147 -11.40 1.64 -17.78
CA ILE A 147 -12.24 2.63 -18.47
C ILE A 147 -12.63 2.11 -19.88
N LYS A 148 -11.71 1.47 -20.60
CA LYS A 148 -11.98 0.86 -21.90
C LYS A 148 -12.99 -0.28 -21.77
N ILE A 149 -12.76 -1.22 -20.87
CA ILE A 149 -13.66 -2.36 -20.61
C ILE A 149 -15.07 -1.86 -20.28
N LYS A 150 -15.19 -0.87 -19.41
CA LYS A 150 -16.48 -0.28 -19.04
C LYS A 150 -17.21 0.29 -20.24
N LYS A 151 -16.50 1.05 -21.10
CA LYS A 151 -17.07 1.64 -22.33
C LYS A 151 -17.51 0.55 -23.33
N GLU A 152 -16.71 -0.49 -23.51
CA GLU A 152 -17.07 -1.62 -24.40
C GLU A 152 -18.33 -2.31 -23.95
N ILE A 153 -18.46 -2.62 -22.65
CA ILE A 153 -19.68 -3.23 -22.10
C ILE A 153 -20.89 -2.32 -22.32
N GLU A 154 -20.76 -1.01 -22.10
CA GLU A 154 -21.84 -0.05 -22.32
C GLU A 154 -22.24 0.05 -23.81
N GLN A 155 -21.31 0.00 -24.74
CA GLN A 155 -21.57 -0.02 -26.17
C GLN A 155 -22.29 -1.31 -26.60
N ASP A 156 -21.88 -2.47 -26.09
CA ASP A 156 -22.51 -3.74 -26.39
C ASP A 156 -23.95 -3.83 -25.87
N ILE A 157 -24.21 -3.25 -24.69
CA ILE A 157 -25.58 -3.14 -24.16
C ILE A 157 -26.41 -2.20 -25.03
N ASN A 158 -25.91 -1.01 -25.37
CA ASN A 158 -26.62 0.00 -26.14
C ASN A 158 -26.91 -0.45 -27.58
N SER A 159 -26.02 -1.26 -28.16
CA SER A 159 -26.20 -1.85 -29.50
C SER A 159 -27.09 -3.10 -29.51
N GLY A 160 -27.52 -3.59 -28.34
CA GLY A 160 -28.33 -4.81 -28.21
C GLY A 160 -27.55 -6.12 -28.39
N LYS A 161 -26.21 -6.04 -28.53
CA LYS A 161 -25.37 -7.25 -28.59
C LYS A 161 -25.30 -7.97 -27.24
N LEU A 162 -25.37 -7.23 -26.17
CA LEU A 162 -25.38 -7.76 -24.81
C LEU A 162 -26.68 -7.36 -24.11
N LYS A 163 -27.46 -8.37 -23.65
CA LYS A 163 -28.59 -8.13 -22.77
C LYS A 163 -28.22 -8.56 -21.38
N ALA A 164 -28.08 -7.61 -20.48
CA ALA A 164 -27.65 -7.87 -19.10
C ALA A 164 -28.46 -7.01 -18.13
N THR A 165 -28.84 -7.60 -17.01
CA THR A 165 -29.34 -6.90 -15.84
C THR A 165 -28.21 -6.07 -15.21
N LYS A 166 -28.53 -5.21 -14.26
CA LYS A 166 -27.52 -4.44 -13.54
C LYS A 166 -26.49 -5.34 -12.83
N SER A 167 -26.93 -6.41 -12.21
CA SER A 167 -26.06 -7.37 -11.51
C SER A 167 -25.14 -8.11 -12.50
N GLU A 168 -25.69 -8.62 -13.60
CA GLU A 168 -24.91 -9.27 -14.65
C GLU A 168 -23.87 -8.33 -15.27
N LYS A 169 -24.22 -7.04 -15.46
CA LYS A 169 -23.28 -6.04 -15.94
C LYS A 169 -22.09 -5.88 -14.98
N ILE A 170 -22.33 -5.81 -13.67
CA ILE A 170 -21.27 -5.70 -12.66
C ILE A 170 -20.41 -6.96 -12.68
N ARG A 171 -20.99 -8.15 -12.73
CA ARG A 171 -20.25 -9.42 -12.79
C ARG A 171 -19.36 -9.50 -14.04
N ILE A 172 -19.89 -9.18 -15.23
CA ILE A 172 -19.12 -9.17 -16.49
C ILE A 172 -17.97 -8.14 -16.39
N LEU A 173 -18.23 -6.96 -15.82
CA LEU A 173 -17.22 -5.93 -15.63
C LEU A 173 -16.12 -6.45 -14.69
N THR A 174 -16.48 -7.11 -13.58
CA THR A 174 -15.53 -7.68 -12.62
C THR A 174 -14.67 -8.74 -13.29
N GLU A 175 -15.26 -9.73 -13.96
CA GLU A 175 -14.53 -10.81 -14.63
C GLU A 175 -13.51 -10.27 -15.64
N LYS A 176 -13.95 -9.41 -16.57
CA LYS A 176 -13.04 -8.82 -17.58
C LYS A 176 -11.96 -7.95 -16.95
N SER A 177 -12.30 -7.22 -15.89
CA SER A 177 -11.34 -6.38 -15.19
C SER A 177 -10.27 -7.18 -14.45
N LEU A 178 -10.66 -8.28 -13.79
CA LEU A 178 -9.71 -9.18 -13.14
C LEU A 178 -8.79 -9.87 -14.15
N ASP A 179 -9.33 -10.37 -15.28
CA ASP A 179 -8.51 -10.95 -16.35
C ASP A 179 -7.45 -9.96 -16.82
N LYS A 180 -7.83 -8.70 -17.01
CA LYS A 180 -6.90 -7.64 -17.43
C LYS A 180 -5.90 -7.27 -16.36
N PHE A 181 -6.31 -7.24 -15.10
CA PHE A 181 -5.43 -6.99 -13.97
C PHE A 181 -4.38 -8.09 -13.84
N PHE A 182 -4.76 -9.36 -13.97
CA PHE A 182 -3.82 -10.48 -13.95
C PHE A 182 -2.82 -10.41 -15.12
N GLU A 183 -3.30 -10.09 -16.33
CA GLU A 183 -2.41 -9.87 -17.48
C GLU A 183 -1.35 -8.79 -17.18
N LEU A 184 -1.77 -7.64 -16.63
CA LEU A 184 -0.86 -6.54 -16.31
C LEU A 184 0.10 -6.89 -15.17
N SER A 185 -0.37 -7.58 -14.12
CA SER A 185 0.45 -7.98 -12.99
C SER A 185 1.56 -8.97 -13.36
N GLN A 186 1.39 -9.72 -14.47
CA GLN A 186 2.38 -10.67 -14.97
C GLN A 186 3.44 -10.04 -15.89
N LYS A 187 3.21 -8.82 -16.37
CA LYS A 187 4.19 -8.09 -17.18
C LYS A 187 5.35 -7.57 -16.34
N ASN A 188 6.41 -7.12 -17.03
CA ASN A 188 7.46 -6.38 -16.35
C ASN A 188 6.88 -5.10 -15.78
N ILE A 189 7.12 -4.87 -14.49
CA ILE A 189 6.63 -3.69 -13.81
C ILE A 189 7.40 -2.46 -14.33
N GLU A 190 6.63 -1.46 -14.77
CA GLU A 190 7.15 -0.16 -15.17
C GLU A 190 7.05 0.80 -13.98
N PHE A 191 8.01 1.69 -13.88
CA PHE A 191 8.07 2.72 -12.84
C PHE A 191 7.92 4.10 -13.46
N GLN A 192 7.36 5.02 -12.69
CA GLN A 192 7.38 6.44 -13.02
C GLN A 192 8.69 7.10 -12.56
N ASP A 193 8.82 8.40 -12.85
CA ASP A 193 9.94 9.20 -12.39
C ASP A 193 10.08 9.20 -10.88
N LEU A 194 11.32 9.24 -10.42
CA LEU A 194 11.68 9.34 -9.01
C LEU A 194 10.97 10.52 -8.32
N LYS A 195 10.39 10.25 -7.17
CA LYS A 195 9.85 11.27 -6.27
C LYS A 195 10.52 11.17 -4.91
N THR A 196 10.82 12.32 -4.32
CA THR A 196 11.31 12.40 -2.94
C THR A 196 10.20 12.90 -2.03
N LEU A 197 9.86 12.11 -1.02
CA LEU A 197 8.81 12.41 -0.05
C LEU A 197 9.39 12.56 1.34
N SER A 198 8.62 13.17 2.25
CA SER A 198 9.01 13.35 3.65
C SER A 198 8.18 12.44 4.55
N LEU A 199 8.83 11.53 5.26
CA LEU A 199 8.25 10.71 6.31
C LEU A 199 8.58 11.31 7.67
N LYS A 200 7.57 11.60 8.47
CA LYS A 200 7.75 12.16 9.80
C LYS A 200 7.90 11.03 10.83
N VAL A 201 8.83 11.22 11.76
CA VAL A 201 9.00 10.35 12.94
C VAL A 201 8.88 11.23 14.17
N ASN A 202 7.79 11.04 14.90
CA ASN A 202 7.46 11.82 16.10
C ASN A 202 8.27 11.33 17.30
N LYS A 203 8.78 12.24 18.11
CA LYS A 203 9.29 11.93 19.42
C LYS A 203 8.14 11.85 20.42
N VAL A 204 7.85 10.67 20.92
CA VAL A 204 6.76 10.45 21.89
C VAL A 204 7.22 10.74 23.32
N SER A 205 8.43 10.33 23.66
CA SER A 205 9.08 10.61 24.97
C SER A 205 10.61 10.49 24.85
N THR A 206 11.33 10.67 25.94
CA THR A 206 12.79 10.51 25.93
C THR A 206 13.18 9.12 25.45
N GLY A 207 13.86 9.05 24.31
CA GLY A 207 14.29 7.80 23.69
C GLY A 207 13.20 7.00 22.96
N HIS A 208 11.96 7.51 22.85
CA HIS A 208 10.86 6.85 22.16
C HIS A 208 10.46 7.62 20.92
N PHE A 209 10.41 6.92 19.79
CA PHE A 209 10.04 7.44 18.48
C PHE A 209 8.94 6.61 17.86
N GLN A 210 8.09 7.24 17.07
CA GLN A 210 6.99 6.61 16.35
C GLN A 210 6.90 7.20 14.95
N VAL A 211 6.77 6.35 13.94
CA VAL A 211 6.51 6.80 12.58
C VAL A 211 5.11 7.42 12.51
N ASP A 212 5.01 8.59 11.91
CA ASP A 212 3.75 9.27 11.68
C ASP A 212 2.93 8.53 10.61
N THR A 213 1.72 8.15 10.98
CA THR A 213 0.87 7.29 10.14
C THR A 213 0.40 7.97 8.87
N ASP A 214 0.12 9.27 8.92
CA ASP A 214 -0.38 10.01 7.76
C ASP A 214 0.71 10.18 6.71
N SER A 215 1.93 10.49 7.13
CA SER A 215 3.08 10.60 6.23
C SER A 215 3.53 9.24 5.67
N LEU A 216 3.41 8.16 6.45
CA LEU A 216 3.64 6.79 5.96
C LEU A 216 2.61 6.39 4.91
N ALA A 217 1.32 6.67 5.16
CA ALA A 217 0.25 6.41 4.20
C ALA A 217 0.50 7.15 2.87
N GLN A 218 0.95 8.41 2.91
CA GLN A 218 1.30 9.16 1.70
C GLN A 218 2.44 8.50 0.90
N ILE A 219 3.43 7.92 1.58
CA ILE A 219 4.52 7.19 0.90
C ILE A 219 3.99 5.92 0.25
N ILE A 220 3.14 5.16 0.95
CA ILE A 220 2.54 3.93 0.42
C ILE A 220 1.66 4.24 -0.80
N GLU A 221 0.79 5.25 -0.69
CA GLU A 221 -0.06 5.72 -1.80
C GLU A 221 0.75 6.20 -3.01
N GLU A 222 1.95 6.76 -2.78
CA GLU A 222 2.80 7.21 -3.88
C GLU A 222 3.57 6.07 -4.54
N ILE A 223 3.91 5.00 -3.80
CA ILE A 223 4.58 3.82 -4.36
C ILE A 223 3.62 3.01 -5.23
N VAL A 224 2.34 2.87 -4.82
CA VAL A 224 1.28 2.17 -5.58
C VAL A 224 0.13 3.15 -5.87
N PRO A 225 0.35 4.12 -6.78
CA PRO A 225 -0.61 5.20 -6.99
C PRO A 225 -1.82 4.73 -7.80
N TYR A 226 -2.99 5.25 -7.41
CA TYR A 226 -4.21 5.24 -8.23
C TYR A 226 -4.41 6.62 -8.84
N LYS A 227 -4.82 6.69 -10.10
CA LYS A 227 -5.33 7.94 -10.67
C LYS A 227 -6.59 8.30 -9.88
N SER A 228 -6.75 9.59 -9.56
CA SER A 228 -8.05 10.05 -9.10
C SER A 228 -9.03 9.87 -10.25
N LEU A 229 -9.78 8.79 -10.30
CA LEU A 229 -10.98 8.74 -11.13
C LEU A 229 -11.79 9.98 -10.70
N LYS A 230 -11.79 11.03 -11.52
CA LYS A 230 -12.75 12.11 -11.34
C LYS A 230 -14.10 11.43 -11.37
N SER A 231 -14.77 11.40 -10.20
CA SER A 231 -16.11 10.83 -10.12
C SER A 231 -16.92 11.39 -11.27
N PRO A 232 -17.52 10.54 -12.12
CA PRO A 232 -18.37 10.99 -13.21
C PRO A 232 -19.76 11.42 -12.69
N TYR A 233 -19.88 11.82 -11.39
CA TYR A 233 -21.11 12.33 -10.78
C TYR A 233 -20.82 13.58 -9.94
#